data_15b8fd275716f3ffdf1c3d33cad01fb0
#
_entry.id   15b8fd275716f3ffdf1c3d33cad01fb0
#
_cell.length_a   1.000
_cell.length_b   1.000
_cell.length_c   1.000
_cell.angle_alpha   90.00
_cell.angle_beta   90.00
_cell.angle_gamma   90.00
#
_symmetry.space_group_name_H-M   'P 1'
#
loop_
_entity.id
_entity.type
_entity.pdbx_description
1 polymer ?
#
loop_
_entity_poly.entity_id
_entity_poly.type
_entity_poly.pdbx_seq_one_letter_code
_entity_poly.pdbx_strand_id
1 'polypeptide(L)'
;MRRFLLVLVFLLASSVSYADELTDKISELSKGIAGLIPGEGHTETSIEFRGGYSPDFSILAVREIAPIDKGKIFTQFSLFNTESANGKTGGDERYIGNLGLGLRKLSDDSTVMYGINNFWDYDLENDHLRSSLGLEARSAVLEFHYNYYLGLGDQMNEEQVLDGHELQLASQIPHLHWAKVFINSYKWKGVLRDDVEGRKLGSEMQLTPNFNLEFA
;
A
#
# COMPACT_ATOMS: atom_id res chain seq x y z
N MET A 1 -29.32 -17.57 -27.72
CA MET A 1 -29.06 -17.39 -26.27
C MET A 1 -28.14 -18.45 -25.64
N ARG A 2 -28.32 -19.74 -25.86
CA ARG A 2 -27.48 -20.80 -25.26
C ARG A 2 -25.98 -20.76 -25.66
N ARG A 3 -25.66 -20.32 -26.88
CA ARG A 3 -24.25 -20.22 -27.35
C ARG A 3 -23.51 -19.00 -26.79
N PHE A 4 -24.22 -17.92 -26.48
CA PHE A 4 -23.63 -16.73 -25.83
C PHE A 4 -23.29 -17.00 -24.35
N LEU A 5 -24.10 -17.78 -23.66
CA LEU A 5 -23.85 -18.15 -22.28
C LEU A 5 -22.61 -19.06 -22.14
N LEU A 6 -22.40 -19.99 -23.09
CA LEU A 6 -21.21 -20.85 -23.11
C LEU A 6 -19.90 -20.09 -23.34
N VAL A 7 -19.90 -19.08 -24.22
CA VAL A 7 -18.72 -18.23 -24.45
C VAL A 7 -18.40 -17.37 -23.23
N LEU A 8 -19.40 -16.83 -22.53
CA LEU A 8 -19.21 -16.07 -21.30
C LEU A 8 -18.65 -16.93 -20.17
N VAL A 9 -19.16 -18.16 -20.02
CA VAL A 9 -18.66 -19.13 -19.03
C VAL A 9 -17.22 -19.56 -19.35
N PHE A 10 -16.86 -19.71 -20.63
CA PHE A 10 -15.50 -20.05 -21.04
C PHE A 10 -14.51 -18.91 -20.83
N LEU A 11 -14.93 -17.64 -21.05
CA LEU A 11 -14.12 -16.46 -20.76
C LEU A 11 -13.92 -16.26 -19.25
N LEU A 12 -14.94 -16.55 -18.44
CA LEU A 12 -14.83 -16.53 -16.98
C LEU A 12 -13.95 -17.68 -16.45
N ALA A 13 -14.03 -18.88 -17.04
CA ALA A 13 -13.22 -20.02 -16.64
C ALA A 13 -11.72 -19.83 -17.00
N SER A 14 -11.40 -19.21 -18.12
CA SER A 14 -10.01 -18.90 -18.48
C SER A 14 -9.41 -17.80 -17.62
N SER A 15 -10.20 -16.80 -17.21
CA SER A 15 -9.76 -15.77 -16.26
C SER A 15 -9.53 -16.30 -14.85
N VAL A 16 -10.34 -17.27 -14.41
CA VAL A 16 -10.17 -17.92 -13.10
C VAL A 16 -8.88 -18.74 -13.06
N SER A 17 -8.55 -19.48 -14.12
CA SER A 17 -7.30 -20.28 -14.15
C SER A 17 -6.03 -19.42 -14.12
N TYR A 18 -6.05 -18.23 -14.74
CA TYR A 18 -4.93 -17.28 -14.69
C TYR A 18 -4.82 -16.61 -13.32
N ALA A 19 -5.96 -16.31 -12.70
CA ALA A 19 -6.01 -15.76 -11.35
C ALA A 19 -5.49 -16.75 -10.30
N ASP A 20 -5.80 -18.03 -10.44
CA ASP A 20 -5.33 -19.08 -9.52
C ASP A 20 -3.79 -19.23 -9.59
N GLU A 21 -3.21 -19.32 -10.80
CA GLU A 21 -1.75 -19.41 -10.97
C GLU A 21 -1.02 -18.19 -10.43
N LEU A 22 -1.57 -17.00 -10.64
CA LEU A 22 -1.01 -15.74 -10.14
C LEU A 22 -1.12 -15.68 -8.61
N THR A 23 -2.25 -16.09 -8.06
CA THR A 23 -2.49 -16.16 -6.61
C THR A 23 -1.54 -17.15 -5.94
N ASP A 24 -1.27 -18.29 -6.56
CA ASP A 24 -0.32 -19.28 -6.04
C ASP A 24 1.11 -18.73 -6.03
N LYS A 25 1.56 -18.09 -7.09
CA LYS A 25 2.89 -17.44 -7.15
C LYS A 25 3.05 -16.34 -6.11
N ILE A 26 2.04 -15.51 -5.93
CA ILE A 26 2.06 -14.44 -4.92
C ILE A 26 2.07 -15.05 -3.51
N SER A 27 1.29 -16.11 -3.28
CA SER A 27 1.28 -16.83 -2.00
C SER A 27 2.64 -17.45 -1.68
N GLU A 28 3.32 -18.00 -2.68
CA GLU A 28 4.67 -18.58 -2.52
C GLU A 28 5.72 -17.50 -2.23
N LEU A 29 5.71 -16.39 -2.95
CA LEU A 29 6.55 -15.21 -2.68
C LEU A 29 6.29 -14.64 -1.28
N SER A 30 5.03 -14.51 -0.91
CA SER A 30 4.59 -14.06 0.42
C SER A 30 5.13 -14.93 1.55
N LYS A 31 5.07 -16.27 1.38
CA LYS A 31 5.62 -17.22 2.34
C LYS A 31 7.15 -17.14 2.40
N GLY A 32 7.80 -16.95 1.25
CA GLY A 32 9.25 -16.75 1.16
C GLY A 32 9.70 -15.52 1.94
N ILE A 33 9.06 -14.37 1.72
CA ILE A 33 9.36 -13.11 2.42
C ILE A 33 8.99 -13.21 3.90
N ALA A 34 7.85 -13.84 4.22
CA ALA A 34 7.45 -14.07 5.61
C ALA A 34 8.48 -14.89 6.39
N GLY A 35 9.19 -15.82 5.72
CA GLY A 35 10.26 -16.61 6.32
C GLY A 35 11.59 -15.87 6.48
N LEU A 36 11.83 -14.80 5.70
CA LEU A 36 13.06 -14.00 5.77
C LEU A 36 13.06 -13.00 6.93
N ILE A 37 11.88 -12.55 7.35
CA ILE A 37 11.74 -11.58 8.45
C ILE A 37 11.26 -12.32 9.68
N PRO A 38 12.13 -12.56 10.69
CA PRO A 38 11.74 -13.26 11.90
C PRO A 38 10.77 -12.43 12.73
N GLY A 39 9.96 -13.09 13.54
CA GLY A 39 9.00 -12.49 14.46
C GLY A 39 7.54 -12.79 14.10
N GLU A 40 6.67 -12.61 15.10
CA GLU A 40 5.23 -12.75 14.92
C GLU A 40 4.66 -11.54 14.18
N GLY A 41 3.69 -11.76 13.30
CA GLY A 41 3.07 -10.67 12.58
C GLY A 41 2.23 -11.08 11.39
N HIS A 42 1.95 -10.11 10.55
CA HIS A 42 1.03 -10.20 9.43
C HIS A 42 1.77 -10.02 8.11
N THR A 43 1.33 -10.73 7.08
CA THR A 43 1.80 -10.56 5.70
C THR A 43 0.59 -10.42 4.80
N GLU A 44 0.56 -9.35 4.03
CA GLU A 44 -0.45 -9.06 3.02
C GLU A 44 0.16 -9.11 1.63
N THR A 45 -0.64 -9.54 0.67
CA THR A 45 -0.35 -9.41 -0.75
C THR A 45 -1.51 -8.74 -1.43
N SER A 46 -1.24 -7.83 -2.34
CA SER A 46 -2.26 -7.19 -3.14
C SER A 46 -1.91 -7.20 -4.62
N ILE A 47 -2.95 -7.19 -5.44
CA ILE A 47 -2.84 -6.99 -6.89
C ILE A 47 -3.82 -5.88 -7.24
N GLU A 48 -3.32 -4.86 -7.91
CA GLU A 48 -4.12 -3.75 -8.40
C GLU A 48 -4.16 -3.80 -9.94
N PHE A 49 -5.36 -3.76 -10.50
CA PHE A 49 -5.57 -3.70 -11.94
C PHE A 49 -5.98 -2.29 -12.34
N ARG A 50 -5.17 -1.66 -13.19
CA ARG A 50 -5.50 -0.37 -13.80
C ARG A 50 -5.75 -0.55 -15.29
N GLY A 51 -6.81 0.07 -15.80
CA GLY A 51 -7.16 -0.05 -17.21
C GLY A 51 -6.06 0.47 -18.13
N GLY A 52 -5.51 -0.40 -18.99
CA GLY A 52 -4.45 -0.07 -19.96
C GLY A 52 -3.02 -0.17 -19.42
N TYR A 53 -2.82 -0.65 -18.20
CA TYR A 53 -1.53 -0.84 -17.55
C TYR A 53 -1.31 -2.29 -17.15
N SER A 54 -0.04 -2.68 -16.92
CA SER A 54 0.28 -3.96 -16.30
C SER A 54 -0.27 -4.01 -14.87
N PRO A 55 -0.64 -5.20 -14.35
CA PRO A 55 -1.07 -5.32 -12.96
C PRO A 55 0.05 -4.93 -11.99
N ASP A 56 -0.25 -4.04 -11.05
CA ASP A 56 0.65 -3.77 -9.94
C ASP A 56 0.44 -4.83 -8.87
N PHE A 57 1.53 -5.30 -8.28
CA PHE A 57 1.47 -6.20 -7.13
C PHE A 57 2.25 -5.61 -5.96
N SER A 58 1.83 -5.95 -4.76
CA SER A 58 2.59 -5.62 -3.57
C SER A 58 2.60 -6.76 -2.56
N ILE A 59 3.69 -6.84 -1.82
CA ILE A 59 3.85 -7.69 -0.66
C ILE A 59 4.22 -6.79 0.51
N LEU A 60 3.47 -6.89 1.59
CA LEU A 60 3.71 -6.15 2.82
C LEU A 60 3.82 -7.13 3.97
N ALA A 61 4.88 -7.03 4.76
CA ALA A 61 5.07 -7.80 5.97
C ALA A 61 5.30 -6.88 7.16
N VAL A 62 4.50 -7.04 8.22
CA VAL A 62 4.65 -6.33 9.50
C VAL A 62 5.03 -7.33 10.57
N ARG A 63 6.10 -7.05 11.32
CA ARG A 63 6.59 -7.92 12.38
C ARG A 63 6.76 -7.15 13.68
N GLU A 64 6.34 -7.76 14.79
CA GLU A 64 6.65 -7.25 16.11
C GLU A 64 8.12 -7.53 16.43
N ILE A 65 8.84 -6.48 16.88
CA ILE A 65 10.23 -6.58 17.34
C ILE A 65 10.27 -6.73 18.86
N ALA A 66 9.47 -5.91 19.54
CA ALA A 66 9.41 -5.91 21.01
C ALA A 66 8.05 -5.42 21.51
N PRO A 67 7.47 -6.08 22.52
CA PRO A 67 6.32 -5.55 23.24
C PRO A 67 6.73 -4.38 24.15
N ILE A 68 5.82 -3.43 24.32
CA ILE A 68 5.90 -2.36 25.33
C ILE A 68 4.60 -2.31 26.13
N ASP A 69 4.55 -1.52 27.20
CA ASP A 69 3.30 -1.33 27.94
C ASP A 69 2.20 -0.77 27.04
N LYS A 70 1.10 -1.54 26.89
CA LYS A 70 -0.05 -1.26 26.01
C LYS A 70 0.32 -1.01 24.55
N GLY A 71 1.42 -1.60 24.05
CA GLY A 71 1.82 -1.37 22.68
C GLY A 71 2.93 -2.28 22.19
N LYS A 72 3.52 -1.89 21.05
CA LYS A 72 4.60 -2.65 20.43
C LYS A 72 5.51 -1.77 19.58
N ILE A 73 6.76 -2.20 19.46
CA ILE A 73 7.69 -1.76 18.43
C ILE A 73 7.58 -2.76 17.29
N PHE A 74 7.47 -2.28 16.07
CA PHE A 74 7.34 -3.13 14.90
C PHE A 74 8.27 -2.70 13.78
N THR A 75 8.60 -3.65 12.93
CA THR A 75 9.20 -3.38 11.60
C THR A 75 8.19 -3.72 10.52
N GLN A 76 8.30 -3.01 9.41
CA GLN A 76 7.53 -3.26 8.21
C GLN A 76 8.46 -3.36 7.03
N PHE A 77 8.23 -4.34 6.20
CA PHE A 77 8.87 -4.49 4.90
C PHE A 77 7.79 -4.54 3.83
N SER A 78 7.99 -3.88 2.72
CA SER A 78 7.18 -4.11 1.53
C SER A 78 8.01 -4.08 0.26
N LEU A 79 7.52 -4.78 -0.75
CA LEU A 79 8.02 -4.74 -2.11
C LEU A 79 6.82 -4.60 -3.03
N PHE A 80 6.85 -3.61 -3.91
CA PHE A 80 5.79 -3.41 -4.89
C PHE A 80 6.38 -2.96 -6.23
N ASN A 81 5.68 -3.31 -7.31
CA ASN A 81 5.96 -2.76 -8.62
C ASN A 81 5.01 -1.60 -8.92
N THR A 82 5.48 -0.69 -9.74
CA THR A 82 4.68 0.40 -10.30
C THR A 82 5.24 0.75 -11.68
N GLU A 83 4.43 1.35 -12.54
CA GLU A 83 4.92 1.82 -13.82
C GLU A 83 5.60 3.19 -13.68
N SER A 84 6.63 3.42 -14.48
CA SER A 84 7.32 4.71 -14.53
C SER A 84 6.37 5.83 -14.96
N ALA A 85 6.44 6.98 -14.27
CA ALA A 85 5.56 8.13 -14.49
C ALA A 85 5.77 8.85 -15.83
N ASN A 86 6.59 8.32 -16.75
CA ASN A 86 6.92 8.96 -18.04
C ASN A 86 5.77 9.05 -19.03
N GLY A 87 4.52 8.74 -18.62
CA GLY A 87 3.30 8.99 -19.40
C GLY A 87 3.18 8.21 -20.70
N LYS A 88 4.04 7.24 -20.94
CA LYS A 88 3.92 6.30 -22.04
C LYS A 88 3.23 5.04 -21.55
N THR A 89 2.12 4.69 -22.16
CA THR A 89 1.46 3.39 -21.99
C THR A 89 2.51 2.31 -22.26
N GLY A 90 2.84 1.47 -21.28
CA GLY A 90 3.92 0.48 -21.36
C GLY A 90 5.30 1.05 -20.97
N GLY A 91 5.35 1.93 -19.98
CA GLY A 91 6.61 2.35 -19.33
C GLY A 91 7.32 1.17 -18.67
N ASP A 92 8.62 1.33 -18.38
CA ASP A 92 9.40 0.32 -17.69
C ASP A 92 8.81 0.08 -16.29
N GLU A 93 8.66 -1.19 -15.91
CA GLU A 93 8.24 -1.58 -14.57
C GLU A 93 9.31 -1.12 -13.57
N ARG A 94 8.88 -0.55 -12.45
CA ARG A 94 9.73 -0.10 -11.34
C ARG A 94 9.42 -0.94 -10.11
N TYR A 95 10.46 -1.38 -9.43
CA TYR A 95 10.34 -2.10 -8.18
C TYR A 95 10.80 -1.22 -7.03
N ILE A 96 9.93 -1.03 -6.05
CA ILE A 96 10.21 -0.22 -4.87
C ILE A 96 10.20 -1.12 -3.64
N GLY A 97 11.35 -1.18 -2.96
CA GLY A 97 11.49 -1.78 -1.65
C GLY A 97 11.24 -0.75 -0.55
N ASN A 98 10.48 -1.12 0.45
CA ASN A 98 10.22 -0.28 1.61
C ASN A 98 10.64 -1.02 2.88
N LEU A 99 11.36 -0.35 3.76
CA LEU A 99 11.70 -0.82 5.08
C LEU A 99 11.34 0.24 6.11
N GLY A 100 10.69 -0.16 7.21
CA GLY A 100 10.29 0.79 8.23
C GLY A 100 10.37 0.25 9.65
N LEU A 101 10.45 1.19 10.56
CA LEU A 101 10.34 0.97 12.00
C LEU A 101 9.23 1.85 12.54
N GLY A 102 8.47 1.31 13.50
CA GLY A 102 7.40 2.08 14.11
C GLY A 102 7.10 1.62 15.53
N LEU A 103 6.37 2.47 16.20
CA LEU A 103 5.86 2.25 17.55
C LEU A 103 4.36 2.49 17.51
N ARG A 104 3.58 1.58 18.09
CA ARG A 104 2.14 1.71 18.32
C ARG A 104 1.84 1.53 19.78
N LYS A 105 0.98 2.38 20.32
CA LYS A 105 0.55 2.33 21.72
C LYS A 105 -0.94 2.64 21.83
N LEU A 106 -1.65 1.89 22.68
CA LEU A 106 -3.03 2.18 23.05
C LEU A 106 -3.10 3.29 24.11
N SER A 107 -4.14 4.10 24.04
CA SER A 107 -4.54 5.02 25.11
C SER A 107 -4.80 4.25 26.42
N ASP A 108 -4.88 4.97 27.53
CA ASP A 108 -5.08 4.35 28.85
C ASP A 108 -6.39 3.57 28.95
N ASP A 109 -7.43 4.06 28.31
CA ASP A 109 -8.75 3.43 28.18
C ASP A 109 -8.84 2.41 27.04
N SER A 110 -7.74 2.20 26.29
CA SER A 110 -7.63 1.28 25.15
C SER A 110 -8.63 1.56 23.99
N THR A 111 -9.13 2.78 23.90
CA THR A 111 -10.09 3.18 22.84
C THR A 111 -9.42 3.73 21.59
N VAL A 112 -8.21 4.28 21.72
CA VAL A 112 -7.44 4.85 20.62
C VAL A 112 -6.04 4.25 20.59
N MET A 113 -5.59 3.85 19.41
CA MET A 113 -4.21 3.51 19.13
C MET A 113 -3.52 4.71 18.52
N TYR A 114 -2.36 5.07 18.99
CA TYR A 114 -1.45 6.04 18.41
C TYR A 114 -0.21 5.35 17.88
N GLY A 115 0.32 5.85 16.78
CA GLY A 115 1.57 5.35 16.22
C GLY A 115 2.43 6.45 15.65
N ILE A 116 3.73 6.17 15.66
CA ILE A 116 4.75 6.91 14.94
C ILE A 116 5.62 5.92 14.20
N ASN A 117 6.01 6.25 13.00
CA ASN A 117 6.87 5.40 12.18
C ASN A 117 7.83 6.21 11.33
N ASN A 118 8.90 5.55 10.90
CA ASN A 118 9.84 6.06 9.92
C ASN A 118 10.09 4.95 8.90
N PHE A 119 9.94 5.28 7.62
CA PHE A 119 10.13 4.37 6.50
C PHE A 119 11.19 4.89 5.55
N TRP A 120 11.85 3.97 4.86
CA TRP A 120 12.78 4.21 3.77
C TRP A 120 12.27 3.44 2.55
N ASP A 121 12.03 4.17 1.47
CA ASP A 121 11.64 3.63 0.17
C ASP A 121 12.86 3.69 -0.75
N TYR A 122 13.21 2.59 -1.37
CA TYR A 122 14.29 2.50 -2.32
C TYR A 122 13.78 1.98 -3.67
N ASP A 123 13.98 2.78 -4.70
CA ASP A 123 13.71 2.43 -6.09
C ASP A 123 14.89 1.63 -6.63
N LEU A 124 14.67 0.36 -6.95
CA LEU A 124 15.70 -0.58 -7.37
C LEU A 124 16.25 -0.30 -8.78
N GLU A 125 15.52 0.48 -9.60
CA GLU A 125 15.92 0.76 -10.99
C GLU A 125 16.58 2.10 -11.16
N ASN A 126 16.18 3.10 -10.39
CA ASN A 126 16.69 4.47 -10.51
C ASN A 126 17.59 4.89 -9.35
N ASP A 127 17.90 3.97 -8.42
CA ASP A 127 18.70 4.24 -7.22
C ASP A 127 18.19 5.43 -6.37
N HIS A 128 16.87 5.67 -6.41
CA HIS A 128 16.25 6.75 -5.65
C HIS A 128 15.92 6.28 -4.23
N LEU A 129 16.33 7.06 -3.25
CA LEU A 129 16.03 6.85 -1.84
C LEU A 129 15.11 7.94 -1.32
N ARG A 130 14.07 7.55 -0.58
CA ARG A 130 13.17 8.45 0.13
C ARG A 130 13.00 7.98 1.57
N SER A 131 12.99 8.91 2.51
CA SER A 131 12.58 8.64 3.89
C SER A 131 11.24 9.29 4.17
N SER A 132 10.47 8.69 5.07
CA SER A 132 9.22 9.29 5.55
C SER A 132 9.10 9.20 7.06
N LEU A 133 8.45 10.20 7.64
CA LEU A 133 8.02 10.21 9.03
C LEU A 133 6.50 10.19 9.04
N GLY A 134 5.93 9.15 9.67
CA GLY A 134 4.49 8.93 9.74
C GLY A 134 3.93 9.05 11.15
N LEU A 135 2.73 9.57 11.23
CA LEU A 135 1.89 9.59 12.42
C LEU A 135 0.58 8.90 12.12
N GLU A 136 0.10 8.08 13.04
CA GLU A 136 -1.19 7.41 12.93
C GLU A 136 -1.98 7.50 14.23
N ALA A 137 -3.29 7.57 14.09
CA ALA A 137 -4.23 7.40 15.19
C ALA A 137 -5.43 6.60 14.68
N ARG A 138 -5.85 5.58 15.43
CA ARG A 138 -6.97 4.72 15.07
C ARG A 138 -7.87 4.48 16.27
N SER A 139 -9.16 4.64 16.03
CA SER A 139 -10.22 4.19 16.94
C SER A 139 -11.07 3.10 16.27
N ALA A 140 -12.13 2.68 16.93
CA ALA A 140 -13.07 1.71 16.37
C ALA A 140 -13.72 2.17 15.04
N VAL A 141 -13.86 3.48 14.83
CA VAL A 141 -14.61 4.03 13.69
C VAL A 141 -13.82 5.06 12.86
N LEU A 142 -12.72 5.58 13.37
CA LEU A 142 -11.93 6.63 12.71
C LEU A 142 -10.48 6.23 12.60
N GLU A 143 -9.88 6.49 11.44
CA GLU A 143 -8.47 6.32 11.17
C GLU A 143 -7.90 7.65 10.66
N PHE A 144 -6.74 8.00 11.16
CA PHE A 144 -5.94 9.14 10.75
C PHE A 144 -4.54 8.67 10.42
N HIS A 145 -4.00 9.10 9.26
CA HIS A 145 -2.62 8.88 8.85
C HIS A 145 -2.07 10.19 8.29
N TYR A 146 -0.88 10.54 8.72
CA TYR A 146 -0.11 11.63 8.17
C TYR A 146 1.30 11.17 7.89
N ASN A 147 1.80 11.39 6.68
CA ASN A 147 3.16 11.07 6.29
C ASN A 147 3.83 12.32 5.72
N TYR A 148 5.05 12.56 6.16
CA TYR A 148 5.94 13.54 5.58
C TYR A 148 7.11 12.82 4.93
N TYR A 149 7.38 13.12 3.66
CA TYR A 149 8.36 12.46 2.83
C TYR A 149 9.51 13.40 2.50
N LEU A 150 10.73 12.87 2.57
CA LEU A 150 11.98 13.54 2.24
C LEU A 150 12.71 12.74 1.17
N GLY A 151 12.94 13.34 0.01
CA GLY A 151 13.83 12.80 -1.00
C GLY A 151 15.27 12.84 -0.50
N LEU A 152 15.95 11.70 -0.55
CA LEU A 152 17.35 11.57 -0.14
C LEU A 152 18.17 11.20 -1.38
N GLY A 153 19.04 12.10 -1.81
CA GLY A 153 19.92 11.90 -2.96
C GLY A 153 19.76 12.96 -4.04
N ASP A 154 20.64 12.87 -5.00
CA ASP A 154 20.69 13.79 -6.14
C ASP A 154 19.73 13.35 -7.24
N GLN A 155 19.50 14.23 -8.20
CA GLN A 155 18.76 13.91 -9.42
C GLN A 155 19.52 12.84 -10.23
N MET A 156 18.84 11.74 -10.55
CA MET A 156 19.38 10.68 -11.40
C MET A 156 18.44 10.44 -12.58
N ASN A 157 19.01 10.18 -13.76
CA ASN A 157 18.25 9.85 -14.98
C ASN A 157 17.12 10.85 -15.34
N GLU A 158 17.33 12.15 -15.12
CA GLU A 158 16.31 13.19 -15.32
C GLU A 158 15.10 13.09 -14.38
N GLU A 159 15.14 12.21 -13.40
CA GLU A 159 14.14 12.06 -12.35
C GLU A 159 14.70 12.50 -10.99
N GLN A 160 13.84 12.99 -10.14
CA GLN A 160 14.18 13.38 -8.77
C GLN A 160 13.07 12.92 -7.82
N VAL A 161 13.51 12.42 -6.67
CA VAL A 161 12.56 12.09 -5.58
C VAL A 161 12.05 13.37 -4.95
N LEU A 162 10.74 13.52 -4.91
CA LEU A 162 10.09 14.73 -4.41
C LEU A 162 9.88 14.66 -2.90
N ASP A 163 10.13 15.77 -2.23
CA ASP A 163 9.61 16.02 -0.89
C ASP A 163 8.09 16.20 -0.96
N GLY A 164 7.40 15.77 0.08
CA GLY A 164 5.96 15.96 0.11
C GLY A 164 5.32 15.55 1.41
N HIS A 165 4.03 15.61 1.44
CA HIS A 165 3.24 15.10 2.55
C HIS A 165 1.91 14.57 2.07
N GLU A 166 1.37 13.68 2.86
CA GLU A 166 0.08 13.04 2.64
C GLU A 166 -0.70 12.97 3.94
N LEU A 167 -1.99 13.28 3.87
CA LEU A 167 -2.92 13.20 4.97
C LEU A 167 -4.10 12.34 4.54
N GLN A 168 -4.39 11.29 5.30
CA GLN A 168 -5.56 10.45 5.09
C GLN A 168 -6.44 10.43 6.33
N LEU A 169 -7.73 10.60 6.11
CA LEU A 169 -8.79 10.40 7.10
C LEU A 169 -9.73 9.32 6.57
N ALA A 170 -10.02 8.31 7.37
CA ALA A 170 -10.99 7.30 7.02
C ALA A 170 -12.01 7.10 8.15
N SER A 171 -13.22 6.76 7.76
CA SER A 171 -14.31 6.47 8.71
C SER A 171 -15.07 5.24 8.27
N GLN A 172 -15.36 4.38 9.22
CA GLN A 172 -16.24 3.25 9.00
C GLN A 172 -17.65 3.74 8.70
N ILE A 173 -18.31 3.14 7.71
CA ILE A 173 -19.71 3.46 7.39
C ILE A 173 -20.61 2.86 8.50
N PRO A 174 -21.49 3.65 9.11
CA PRO A 174 -22.41 3.14 10.12
C PRO A 174 -23.17 1.92 9.64
N HIS A 175 -23.24 0.89 10.48
CA HIS A 175 -23.88 -0.41 10.20
C HIS A 175 -23.23 -1.28 9.11
N LEU A 176 -22.17 -0.82 8.44
CA LEU A 176 -21.40 -1.59 7.46
C LEU A 176 -19.97 -1.82 7.95
N HIS A 177 -19.78 -2.82 8.82
CA HIS A 177 -18.48 -3.11 9.44
C HIS A 177 -17.36 -3.46 8.45
N TRP A 178 -17.74 -3.85 7.26
CA TRP A 178 -16.85 -4.24 6.16
C TRP A 178 -16.57 -3.10 5.17
N ALA A 179 -17.10 -1.88 5.42
CA ALA A 179 -16.94 -0.76 4.50
C ALA A 179 -16.51 0.51 5.24
N LYS A 180 -15.55 1.23 4.66
CA LYS A 180 -15.12 2.55 5.11
C LYS A 180 -15.01 3.52 3.94
N VAL A 181 -15.18 4.79 4.22
CA VAL A 181 -14.91 5.89 3.29
C VAL A 181 -13.65 6.60 3.74
N PHE A 182 -12.88 7.12 2.80
CA PHE A 182 -11.69 7.88 3.10
C PHE A 182 -11.57 9.13 2.23
N ILE A 183 -10.90 10.12 2.76
CA ILE A 183 -10.37 11.25 2.03
C ILE A 183 -8.86 11.28 2.22
N ASN A 184 -8.15 11.43 1.10
CA ASN A 184 -6.71 11.57 1.07
C ASN A 184 -6.38 12.92 0.43
N SER A 185 -5.44 13.66 1.01
CA SER A 185 -4.90 14.91 0.47
C SER A 185 -3.40 14.82 0.44
N TYR A 186 -2.80 15.12 -0.70
CA TYR A 186 -1.37 15.05 -0.89
C TYR A 186 -0.82 16.31 -1.55
N LYS A 187 0.44 16.59 -1.25
CA LYS A 187 1.22 17.64 -1.91
C LYS A 187 2.68 17.19 -2.05
N TRP A 188 3.19 17.27 -3.27
CA TRP A 188 4.58 16.98 -3.63
C TRP A 188 5.22 18.24 -4.19
N LYS A 189 6.40 18.59 -3.69
CA LYS A 189 7.15 19.77 -4.15
C LYS A 189 7.79 19.46 -5.50
N GLY A 190 7.40 20.20 -6.51
CA GLY A 190 8.09 20.18 -7.80
C GLY A 190 9.46 20.86 -7.72
N VAL A 191 10.47 20.30 -8.39
CA VAL A 191 11.81 20.89 -8.43
C VAL A 191 12.06 21.60 -9.76
N LEU A 192 11.61 20.97 -10.85
CA LEU A 192 11.72 21.50 -12.22
C LEU A 192 10.35 21.87 -12.81
N ARG A 193 9.28 21.58 -12.09
CA ARG A 193 7.88 21.82 -12.48
C ARG A 193 7.11 22.33 -11.28
N ASP A 194 5.87 22.71 -11.48
CA ASP A 194 4.95 23.12 -10.42
C ASP A 194 4.74 21.97 -9.41
N ASP A 195 4.39 22.35 -8.17
CA ASP A 195 3.97 21.39 -7.15
C ASP A 195 2.80 20.54 -7.65
N VAL A 196 2.81 19.26 -7.30
CA VAL A 196 1.70 18.34 -7.58
C VAL A 196 0.88 18.21 -6.31
N GLU A 197 -0.36 18.63 -6.34
CA GLU A 197 -1.27 18.51 -5.21
C GLU A 197 -2.64 17.97 -5.65
N GLY A 198 -3.29 17.24 -4.75
CA GLY A 198 -4.59 16.67 -5.07
C GLY A 198 -5.34 16.17 -3.85
N ARG A 199 -6.57 15.73 -4.11
CA ARG A 199 -7.43 15.07 -3.14
C ARG A 199 -8.07 13.87 -3.79
N LYS A 200 -8.10 12.76 -3.07
CA LYS A 200 -8.83 11.54 -3.43
C LYS A 200 -9.96 11.36 -2.42
N LEU A 201 -11.13 11.03 -2.90
CA LEU A 201 -12.24 10.54 -2.09
C LEU A 201 -12.54 9.13 -2.54
N GLY A 202 -12.54 8.19 -1.62
CA GLY A 202 -12.76 6.80 -1.97
C GLY A 202 -13.50 6.01 -0.90
N SER A 203 -13.71 4.76 -1.21
CA SER A 203 -14.27 3.77 -0.31
C SER A 203 -13.48 2.47 -0.41
N GLU A 204 -13.30 1.83 0.73
CA GLU A 204 -12.70 0.51 0.85
C GLU A 204 -13.73 -0.45 1.42
N MET A 205 -13.85 -1.62 0.82
CA MET A 205 -14.82 -2.64 1.18
C MET A 205 -14.11 -3.98 1.37
N GLN A 206 -14.09 -4.48 2.60
CA GLN A 206 -13.57 -5.81 2.91
C GLN A 206 -14.68 -6.86 2.73
N LEU A 207 -14.78 -7.45 1.55
CA LEU A 207 -15.83 -8.41 1.23
C LEU A 207 -15.60 -9.79 1.84
N THR A 208 -14.33 -10.17 1.99
CA THR A 208 -13.90 -11.38 2.72
C THR A 208 -12.61 -11.07 3.50
N PRO A 209 -12.16 -11.94 4.43
CA PRO A 209 -10.88 -11.74 5.11
C PRO A 209 -9.67 -11.55 4.18
N ASN A 210 -9.74 -12.06 2.95
CA ASN A 210 -8.65 -12.05 1.96
C ASN A 210 -8.97 -11.24 0.70
N PHE A 211 -10.09 -10.52 0.67
CA PHE A 211 -10.50 -9.77 -0.52
C PHE A 211 -11.04 -8.39 -0.16
N ASN A 212 -10.30 -7.38 -0.56
CA ASN A 212 -10.64 -5.97 -0.43
C ASN A 212 -10.90 -5.36 -1.81
N LEU A 213 -11.88 -4.46 -1.89
CA LEU A 213 -12.11 -3.59 -3.04
C LEU A 213 -11.90 -2.14 -2.61
N GLU A 214 -11.10 -1.40 -3.39
CA GLU A 214 -10.95 0.04 -3.25
C GLU A 214 -11.48 0.74 -4.50
N PHE A 215 -12.23 1.81 -4.27
CA PHE A 215 -12.70 2.75 -5.29
C PHE A 215 -12.25 4.16 -4.88
N ALA A 216 -11.53 4.87 -5.77
CA ALA A 216 -11.04 6.22 -5.53
C ALA A 216 -11.05 7.08 -6.80
#